data_c116df98ec59794b37d094a66db5fc8a
#
_entry.id   c116df98ec59794b37d094a66db5fc8a
#
_cell.length_a   1.000
_cell.length_b   1.000
_cell.length_c   1.000
_cell.angle_alpha   90.00
_cell.angle_beta   90.00
_cell.angle_gamma   90.00
#
_symmetry.space_group_name_H-M   'P 1'
#
loop_
_entity.id
_entity.type
_entity.pdbx_description
1 polymer ?
#
loop_
_entity_poly.entity_id
_entity_poly.type
_entity_poly.pdbx_seq_one_letter_code
_entity_poly.pdbx_strand_id
1 'polypeptide(L)'
;MTVHRILVGTYTQDDAQGIYWASFNDKNGQFDGQGLAIESESPAFLCRIDNHVYAVNEAVEGGVSAFELRADTLRFINRESSLGSLPCHITASLHWIAVANYGSGSVAVFRRDSNGAIGEKTSHVIHEGSGPVSDRQRCAHAHEVHLVSDTELMVPDLGADCVYHYRIDPRGVLNVNPSTTSVKPGSGPRHIVAHPQHPLNYLLNELSNTIAVLHRTDIHHEQEFVSTLPTGYRGSSTTAEIQLSNDGRFVYASNRGHNSIVTMAIDDRGLPCAPSWIPTYGEHPRFFCLDPTQKWLMVANQQSDNVTVYPLVNGRPTEAASTASIPTPTCMLFI
;
A
#
# COMPACT_ATOMS: atom_id res chain seq x y z
N MET A 1 -21.99 14.02 -11.69
CA MET A 1 -20.80 14.02 -12.54
C MET A 1 -19.68 14.59 -11.70
N THR A 2 -18.81 13.74 -11.21
CA THR A 2 -17.67 14.21 -10.42
C THR A 2 -16.39 13.86 -11.15
N VAL A 3 -15.57 14.87 -11.37
CA VAL A 3 -14.19 14.67 -11.79
C VAL A 3 -13.34 14.72 -10.52
N HIS A 4 -12.76 13.59 -10.17
CA HIS A 4 -11.86 13.47 -9.04
C HIS A 4 -10.46 13.85 -9.44
N ARG A 5 -9.76 14.52 -8.56
CA ARG A 5 -8.32 14.78 -8.71
C ARG A 5 -7.54 13.68 -7.98
N ILE A 6 -6.42 13.33 -8.57
CA ILE A 6 -5.55 12.27 -8.06
C ILE A 6 -4.11 12.76 -8.07
N LEU A 7 -3.38 12.43 -7.02
CA LEU A 7 -1.92 12.49 -7.01
C LEU A 7 -1.37 11.09 -7.26
N VAL A 8 -0.39 11.01 -8.15
CA VAL A 8 0.29 9.76 -8.48
C VAL A 8 1.74 9.84 -8.03
N GLY A 9 2.11 8.95 -7.12
CA GLY A 9 3.49 8.73 -6.69
C GLY A 9 4.24 7.87 -7.71
N THR A 10 5.54 8.08 -7.84
CA THR A 10 6.38 7.45 -8.88
C THR A 10 7.75 7.05 -8.34
N TYR A 11 8.47 6.22 -9.08
CA TYR A 11 9.92 6.13 -8.98
C TYR A 11 10.59 7.07 -9.96
N THR A 12 11.64 7.77 -9.53
CA THR A 12 12.34 8.79 -10.35
C THR A 12 13.68 8.31 -10.89
N GLN A 13 13.82 7.00 -11.13
CA GLN A 13 15.05 6.39 -11.67
C GLN A 13 15.16 6.52 -13.19
N ASP A 14 14.02 6.76 -13.85
CA ASP A 14 13.89 6.92 -15.30
C ASP A 14 13.33 8.31 -15.63
N ASP A 15 12.27 8.39 -16.44
CA ASP A 15 11.69 9.66 -16.93
C ASP A 15 10.81 10.40 -15.89
N ALA A 16 10.44 9.77 -14.81
CA ALA A 16 9.62 10.39 -13.78
C ALA A 16 10.43 11.40 -12.93
N GLN A 17 9.80 12.50 -12.54
CA GLN A 17 10.44 13.61 -11.81
C GLN A 17 9.88 13.82 -10.40
N GLY A 18 8.80 13.14 -10.04
CA GLY A 18 8.18 13.34 -8.75
C GLY A 18 6.72 12.91 -8.67
N ILE A 19 5.90 13.71 -8.00
CA ILE A 19 4.46 13.49 -7.88
C ILE A 19 3.75 14.11 -9.07
N TYR A 20 2.80 13.36 -9.68
CA TYR A 20 2.04 13.80 -10.84
C TYR A 20 0.59 14.07 -10.49
N TRP A 21 -0.03 15.03 -11.20
CA TRP A 21 -1.47 15.19 -11.21
C TRP A 21 -2.12 14.24 -12.22
N ALA A 22 -3.28 13.73 -11.84
CA ALA A 22 -4.21 13.07 -12.74
C ALA A 22 -5.65 13.47 -12.41
N SER A 23 -6.56 13.23 -13.33
CA SER A 23 -8.00 13.37 -13.14
C SER A 23 -8.73 12.11 -13.52
N PHE A 24 -9.82 11.83 -12.83
CA PHE A 24 -10.67 10.66 -13.06
C PHE A 24 -12.14 11.08 -13.09
N ASN A 25 -12.84 10.72 -14.17
CA ASN A 25 -14.27 10.95 -14.33
C ASN A 25 -15.08 9.70 -13.97
N ASP A 26 -15.79 9.74 -12.84
CA ASP A 26 -16.55 8.61 -12.29
C ASP A 26 -17.77 8.18 -13.12
N LYS A 27 -18.15 8.96 -14.13
CA LYS A 27 -19.29 8.68 -15.00
C LYS A 27 -18.92 7.75 -16.16
N ASN A 28 -17.76 7.92 -16.74
CA ASN A 28 -17.34 7.22 -17.96
C ASN A 28 -16.02 6.45 -17.83
N GLY A 29 -15.36 6.50 -16.65
CA GLY A 29 -14.11 5.82 -16.40
C GLY A 29 -12.89 6.46 -17.08
N GLN A 30 -13.00 7.67 -17.60
CA GLN A 30 -11.89 8.37 -18.23
C GLN A 30 -10.88 8.79 -17.17
N PHE A 31 -9.62 8.38 -17.36
CA PHE A 31 -8.47 8.77 -16.56
C PHE A 31 -7.47 9.52 -17.44
N ASP A 32 -7.01 10.69 -17.00
CA ASP A 32 -6.11 11.55 -17.75
C ASP A 32 -4.95 12.01 -16.86
N GLY A 33 -3.71 11.78 -17.30
CA GLY A 33 -2.52 12.39 -16.71
C GLY A 33 -2.48 13.90 -17.00
N GLN A 34 -2.18 14.70 -15.97
CA GLN A 34 -2.20 16.17 -16.06
C GLN A 34 -0.82 16.82 -15.86
N GLY A 35 0.24 16.01 -15.83
CA GLY A 35 1.61 16.49 -15.70
C GLY A 35 2.15 16.51 -14.29
N LEU A 36 3.37 17.02 -14.13
CA LEU A 36 4.11 17.07 -12.86
C LEU A 36 3.40 18.03 -11.87
N ALA A 37 3.12 17.53 -10.67
CA ALA A 37 2.60 18.30 -9.56
C ALA A 37 3.71 19.01 -8.78
N ILE A 38 4.78 18.24 -8.48
CA ILE A 38 5.97 18.74 -7.81
C ILE A 38 7.13 17.76 -7.98
N GLU A 39 8.35 18.27 -8.12
CA GLU A 39 9.56 17.46 -8.10
C GLU A 39 9.78 16.85 -6.70
N SER A 40 10.10 15.55 -6.67
CA SER A 40 10.41 14.83 -5.44
C SER A 40 11.14 13.54 -5.80
N GLU A 41 12.18 13.17 -5.07
CA GLU A 41 12.93 11.94 -5.28
C GLU A 41 12.10 10.72 -4.88
N SER A 42 11.80 9.84 -5.84
CA SER A 42 11.09 8.56 -5.66
C SER A 42 9.95 8.62 -4.62
N PRO A 43 8.91 9.47 -4.82
CA PRO A 43 7.77 9.56 -3.91
C PRO A 43 6.85 8.35 -4.09
N ALA A 44 7.37 7.15 -3.73
CA ALA A 44 6.80 5.86 -4.10
C ALA A 44 5.49 5.52 -3.37
N PHE A 45 5.21 6.14 -2.23
CA PHE A 45 3.94 5.99 -1.51
C PHE A 45 3.51 7.31 -0.89
N LEU A 46 2.21 7.59 -0.97
CA LEU A 46 1.59 8.85 -0.54
C LEU A 46 0.51 8.58 0.50
N CYS A 47 0.40 9.45 1.49
CA CYS A 47 -0.79 9.53 2.34
C CYS A 47 -1.23 10.98 2.52
N ARG A 48 -2.48 11.18 2.97
CA ARG A 48 -3.05 12.51 3.19
C ARG A 48 -3.79 12.57 4.52
N ILE A 49 -3.63 13.68 5.21
CA ILE A 49 -4.45 14.09 6.33
C ILE A 49 -4.80 15.57 6.16
N ASP A 50 -6.09 15.92 6.19
CA ASP A 50 -6.60 17.27 5.90
C ASP A 50 -6.08 17.80 4.54
N ASN A 51 -5.40 18.94 4.56
CA ASN A 51 -4.76 19.57 3.40
C ASN A 51 -3.25 19.30 3.30
N HIS A 52 -2.73 18.28 4.00
CA HIS A 52 -1.33 17.92 3.94
C HIS A 52 -1.14 16.54 3.31
N VAL A 53 -0.19 16.46 2.39
CA VAL A 53 0.23 15.22 1.73
C VAL A 53 1.63 14.88 2.20
N TYR A 54 1.85 13.62 2.52
CA TYR A 54 3.15 13.08 2.91
C TYR A 54 3.57 12.02 1.91
N ALA A 55 4.84 11.99 1.58
CA ALA A 55 5.44 11.03 0.68
C ALA A 55 6.67 10.39 1.32
N VAL A 56 6.87 9.09 1.13
CA VAL A 56 8.19 8.50 1.30
C VAL A 56 9.10 8.96 0.16
N ASN A 57 10.40 9.05 0.40
CA ASN A 57 11.41 9.15 -0.66
C ASN A 57 12.19 7.83 -0.62
N GLU A 58 11.79 6.88 -1.47
CA GLU A 58 12.32 5.51 -1.49
C GLU A 58 13.73 5.49 -2.13
N ALA A 59 14.72 5.82 -1.29
CA ALA A 59 16.14 5.86 -1.63
C ALA A 59 16.98 5.15 -0.57
N VAL A 60 18.25 4.89 -0.87
CA VAL A 60 19.18 4.27 0.10
C VAL A 60 19.32 5.16 1.34
N GLU A 61 19.44 6.46 1.15
CA GLU A 61 19.28 7.46 2.20
C GLU A 61 17.81 7.89 2.24
N GLY A 62 17.00 7.09 2.96
CA GLY A 62 15.56 7.26 2.97
C GLY A 62 15.10 8.60 3.52
N GLY A 63 14.07 9.15 2.89
CA GLY A 63 13.46 10.41 3.28
C GLY A 63 11.95 10.34 3.43
N VAL A 64 11.40 11.36 4.07
CA VAL A 64 9.96 11.64 4.16
C VAL A 64 9.75 13.10 3.84
N SER A 65 8.87 13.41 2.92
CA SER A 65 8.55 14.77 2.49
C SER A 65 7.11 15.15 2.85
N ALA A 66 6.93 16.39 3.31
CA ALA A 66 5.61 16.98 3.60
C ALA A 66 5.29 18.08 2.59
N PHE A 67 4.03 18.12 2.16
CA PHE A 67 3.50 19.10 1.22
C PHE A 67 2.16 19.64 1.71
N GLU A 68 1.89 20.91 1.46
CA GLU A 68 0.58 21.52 1.62
C GLU A 68 -0.18 21.44 0.29
N LEU A 69 -1.35 20.84 0.33
CA LEU A 69 -2.28 20.82 -0.80
C LEU A 69 -3.05 22.13 -0.83
N ARG A 70 -2.87 22.90 -1.89
CA ARG A 70 -3.63 24.11 -2.20
C ARG A 70 -4.40 23.85 -3.48
N ALA A 71 -5.51 24.53 -3.69
CA ALA A 71 -6.45 24.31 -4.81
C ALA A 71 -5.87 23.48 -5.98
N ASP A 72 -4.85 23.98 -6.68
CA ASP A 72 -4.28 23.36 -7.88
C ASP A 72 -2.76 23.07 -7.76
N THR A 73 -2.19 23.19 -6.58
CA THR A 73 -0.74 23.06 -6.38
C THR A 73 -0.40 22.29 -5.13
N LEU A 74 0.75 21.62 -5.15
CA LEU A 74 1.44 21.14 -3.96
C LEU A 74 2.56 22.12 -3.61
N ARG A 75 2.60 22.57 -2.36
CA ARG A 75 3.69 23.38 -1.83
C ARG A 75 4.53 22.54 -0.89
N PHE A 76 5.81 22.43 -1.18
CA PHE A 76 6.77 21.76 -0.29
C PHE A 76 6.83 22.48 1.08
N ILE A 77 6.81 21.70 2.15
CA ILE A 77 6.94 22.20 3.52
C ILE A 77 8.35 21.88 4.04
N ASN A 78 8.66 20.59 4.24
CA ASN A 78 9.99 20.12 4.64
C ASN A 78 10.21 18.67 4.24
N ARG A 79 11.44 18.22 4.34
CA ARG A 79 11.86 16.82 4.22
C ARG A 79 12.73 16.47 5.43
N GLU A 80 12.50 15.28 5.99
CA GLU A 80 13.32 14.72 7.06
C GLU A 80 13.86 13.35 6.62
N SER A 81 14.93 12.88 7.28
CA SER A 81 15.40 11.50 7.11
C SER A 81 14.34 10.53 7.63
N SER A 82 14.08 9.43 6.90
CA SER A 82 13.22 8.36 7.40
C SER A 82 13.90 7.51 8.50
N LEU A 83 15.15 7.82 8.86
CA LEU A 83 16.01 7.10 9.81
C LEU A 83 16.29 5.65 9.39
N GLY A 84 16.14 5.33 8.12
CA GLY A 84 16.36 4.02 7.53
C GLY A 84 16.59 4.12 6.03
N SER A 85 16.57 2.98 5.36
CA SER A 85 16.77 2.90 3.92
C SER A 85 15.53 2.32 3.22
N LEU A 86 15.31 2.76 1.98
CA LEU A 86 14.20 2.33 1.11
C LEU A 86 12.84 2.40 1.83
N PRO A 87 12.41 3.58 2.35
CA PRO A 87 11.08 3.72 2.93
C PRO A 87 10.01 3.47 1.86
N CYS A 88 9.11 2.50 2.09
CA CYS A 88 8.16 2.04 1.07
C CYS A 88 6.70 2.31 1.41
N HIS A 89 6.39 2.66 2.65
CA HIS A 89 5.02 2.95 3.07
C HIS A 89 4.98 4.03 4.15
N ILE A 90 3.93 4.86 4.13
CA ILE A 90 3.71 5.95 5.07
C ILE A 90 2.23 6.05 5.45
N THR A 91 1.96 6.29 6.72
CA THR A 91 0.63 6.67 7.22
C THR A 91 0.73 7.87 8.16
N ALA A 92 -0.35 8.61 8.33
CA ALA A 92 -0.38 9.77 9.20
C ALA A 92 -1.70 9.84 9.98
N SER A 93 -1.60 10.36 11.20
CA SER A 93 -2.72 10.81 12.03
C SER A 93 -2.72 12.34 12.16
N LEU A 94 -3.63 12.88 12.96
CA LEU A 94 -3.61 14.32 13.29
C LEU A 94 -2.35 14.74 14.07
N HIS A 95 -1.65 13.80 14.71
CA HIS A 95 -0.57 14.09 15.68
C HIS A 95 0.80 13.55 15.30
N TRP A 96 0.85 12.51 14.45
CA TRP A 96 2.09 11.83 14.11
C TRP A 96 2.07 11.26 12.69
N ILE A 97 3.25 10.96 12.17
CA ILE A 97 3.51 10.36 10.87
C ILE A 97 4.36 9.12 11.10
N ALA A 98 3.98 7.97 10.57
CA ALA A 98 4.72 6.71 10.69
C ALA A 98 5.17 6.19 9.33
N VAL A 99 6.37 5.63 9.27
CA VAL A 99 7.05 5.19 8.04
C VAL A 99 7.62 3.78 8.23
N ALA A 100 7.41 2.90 7.26
CA ALA A 100 8.08 1.62 7.14
C ALA A 100 9.29 1.75 6.21
N ASN A 101 10.47 1.43 6.72
CA ASN A 101 11.72 1.39 5.96
C ASN A 101 12.03 -0.07 5.58
N TYR A 102 11.77 -0.43 4.33
CA TYR A 102 11.97 -1.78 3.81
C TYR A 102 13.44 -2.20 3.88
N GLY A 103 14.34 -1.35 3.42
CA GLY A 103 15.76 -1.70 3.30
C GLY A 103 16.46 -1.95 4.63
N SER A 104 16.08 -1.22 5.68
CA SER A 104 16.65 -1.37 7.03
C SER A 104 15.77 -2.18 7.99
N GLY A 105 14.60 -2.67 7.58
CA GLY A 105 13.68 -3.40 8.44
C GLY A 105 13.28 -2.60 9.68
N SER A 106 12.93 -1.33 9.53
CA SER A 106 12.67 -0.45 10.65
C SER A 106 11.40 0.37 10.48
N VAL A 107 10.86 0.85 11.60
CA VAL A 107 9.73 1.79 11.66
C VAL A 107 10.19 3.06 12.35
N ALA A 108 9.91 4.20 11.72
CA ALA A 108 10.12 5.51 12.31
C ALA A 108 8.79 6.25 12.49
N VAL A 109 8.66 6.98 13.60
CA VAL A 109 7.50 7.85 13.86
C VAL A 109 7.99 9.24 14.20
N PHE A 110 7.30 10.22 13.62
CA PHE A 110 7.58 11.65 13.79
C PHE A 110 6.35 12.36 14.31
N ARG A 111 6.55 13.42 15.11
CA ARG A 111 5.48 14.33 15.43
C ARG A 111 5.03 15.04 14.15
N ARG A 112 3.72 15.18 13.97
CA ARG A 112 3.15 16.07 12.97
C ARG A 112 2.91 17.44 13.60
N ASP A 113 3.56 18.45 13.08
CA ASP A 113 3.39 19.82 13.58
C ASP A 113 2.07 20.43 13.09
N SER A 114 1.57 21.45 13.77
CA SER A 114 0.27 22.07 13.47
C SER A 114 0.18 22.71 12.08
N ASN A 115 1.32 23.06 11.49
CA ASN A 115 1.42 23.55 10.11
C ASN A 115 1.61 22.43 9.07
N GLY A 116 1.50 21.17 9.49
CA GLY A 116 1.68 19.99 8.64
C GLY A 116 3.14 19.58 8.41
N ALA A 117 4.12 20.26 8.99
CA ALA A 117 5.51 19.84 8.87
C ALA A 117 5.78 18.54 9.61
N ILE A 118 6.78 17.78 9.11
CA ILE A 118 7.36 16.64 9.81
C ILE A 118 8.24 17.22 10.93
N GLY A 119 7.85 16.97 12.17
CA GLY A 119 8.53 17.45 13.36
C GLY A 119 9.61 16.47 13.86
N GLU A 120 9.90 16.54 15.15
CA GLU A 120 10.89 15.66 15.77
C GLU A 120 10.50 14.17 15.72
N LYS A 121 11.51 13.33 15.68
CA LYS A 121 11.33 11.88 15.84
C LYS A 121 10.80 11.56 17.24
N THR A 122 9.74 10.76 17.31
CA THR A 122 9.15 10.27 18.56
C THR A 122 9.49 8.81 18.83
N SER A 123 9.64 8.01 17.77
CA SER A 123 10.06 6.60 17.87
C SER A 123 10.89 6.16 16.68
N HIS A 124 11.78 5.20 16.91
CA HIS A 124 12.49 4.46 15.88
C HIS A 124 12.77 3.05 16.40
N VAL A 125 12.23 2.05 15.72
CA VAL A 125 12.35 0.64 16.11
C VAL A 125 12.92 -0.13 14.92
N ILE A 126 13.93 -0.95 15.18
CA ILE A 126 14.53 -1.86 14.20
C ILE A 126 13.98 -3.25 14.48
N HIS A 127 13.40 -3.87 13.47
CA HIS A 127 12.93 -5.25 13.55
C HIS A 127 14.09 -6.23 13.42
N GLU A 128 13.92 -7.39 14.02
CA GLU A 128 14.86 -8.51 13.92
C GLU A 128 14.14 -9.72 13.34
N GLY A 129 14.88 -10.56 12.61
CA GLY A 129 14.36 -11.79 12.03
C GLY A 129 14.84 -12.03 10.62
N SER A 130 14.60 -13.24 10.14
CA SER A 130 14.90 -13.66 8.78
C SER A 130 13.99 -14.82 8.38
N GLY A 131 13.89 -15.12 7.08
CA GLY A 131 13.08 -16.21 6.55
C GLY A 131 13.88 -17.11 5.58
N PRO A 132 13.22 -18.14 5.03
CA PRO A 132 13.91 -19.16 4.23
C PRO A 132 14.25 -18.72 2.80
N VAL A 133 13.65 -17.61 2.29
CA VAL A 133 13.92 -17.12 0.93
C VAL A 133 15.16 -16.24 0.95
N SER A 134 16.33 -16.86 0.76
CA SER A 134 17.65 -16.27 1.01
C SER A 134 17.91 -14.93 0.35
N ASP A 135 17.35 -14.69 -0.85
CA ASP A 135 17.57 -13.46 -1.60
C ASP A 135 16.66 -12.30 -1.16
N ARG A 136 15.58 -12.61 -0.42
CA ARG A 136 14.56 -11.65 -0.03
C ARG A 136 14.35 -11.54 1.49
N GLN A 137 14.86 -12.51 2.28
CA GLN A 137 14.57 -12.62 3.71
C GLN A 137 15.84 -12.85 4.57
N ARG A 138 16.98 -12.24 4.16
CA ARG A 138 18.22 -12.32 4.97
C ARG A 138 18.12 -11.55 6.29
N CYS A 139 17.26 -10.57 6.35
CA CYS A 139 16.97 -9.74 7.51
C CYS A 139 15.52 -9.26 7.45
N ALA A 140 15.07 -8.58 8.49
CA ALA A 140 13.76 -7.96 8.56
C ALA A 140 13.59 -6.90 7.45
N HIS A 141 12.35 -6.78 6.93
CA HIS A 141 11.95 -5.83 5.90
C HIS A 141 10.52 -5.35 6.19
N ALA A 142 10.39 -4.31 7.04
CA ALA A 142 9.09 -3.68 7.32
C ALA A 142 8.50 -3.10 6.04
N HIS A 143 7.27 -3.55 5.66
CA HIS A 143 6.71 -3.19 4.36
C HIS A 143 5.51 -2.24 4.42
N GLU A 144 4.75 -2.27 5.48
CA GLU A 144 3.61 -1.38 5.69
C GLU A 144 3.56 -0.89 7.13
N VAL A 145 3.06 0.31 7.34
CA VAL A 145 2.57 0.83 8.61
C VAL A 145 1.05 0.99 8.49
N HIS A 146 0.32 -0.04 8.91
CA HIS A 146 -1.13 -0.10 8.83
C HIS A 146 -1.76 0.50 10.07
N LEU A 147 -2.58 1.55 9.90
CA LEU A 147 -3.32 2.19 10.99
C LEU A 147 -4.58 1.37 11.31
N VAL A 148 -4.58 0.70 12.45
CA VAL A 148 -5.74 -0.05 12.96
C VAL A 148 -6.71 0.90 13.67
N SER A 149 -6.16 1.80 14.47
CA SER A 149 -6.87 2.84 15.21
C SER A 149 -5.88 3.96 15.59
N ASP A 150 -6.36 5.05 16.18
CA ASP A 150 -5.50 6.15 16.64
C ASP A 150 -4.43 5.71 17.68
N THR A 151 -4.54 4.51 18.21
CA THR A 151 -3.65 3.96 19.26
C THR A 151 -2.99 2.64 18.90
N GLU A 152 -3.22 2.12 17.68
CA GLU A 152 -2.72 0.80 17.27
C GLU A 152 -2.23 0.80 15.83
N LEU A 153 -1.03 0.26 15.62
CA LEU A 153 -0.44 0.02 14.30
C LEU A 153 -0.12 -1.47 14.12
N MET A 154 -0.30 -1.95 12.90
CA MET A 154 0.20 -3.25 12.45
C MET A 154 1.29 -3.01 11.40
N VAL A 155 2.39 -3.77 11.52
CA VAL A 155 3.51 -3.65 10.58
C VAL A 155 3.86 -5.04 10.05
N PRO A 156 3.37 -5.40 8.85
CA PRO A 156 3.85 -6.57 8.13
C PRO A 156 5.34 -6.46 7.84
N ASP A 157 6.09 -7.52 8.16
CA ASP A 157 7.51 -7.62 7.90
C ASP A 157 7.78 -8.79 6.95
N LEU A 158 8.17 -8.44 5.72
CA LEU A 158 8.42 -9.42 4.65
C LEU A 158 9.59 -10.33 4.98
N GLY A 159 10.64 -9.78 5.58
CA GLY A 159 11.86 -10.52 5.85
C GLY A 159 11.77 -11.45 7.05
N ALA A 160 10.99 -11.06 8.05
CA ALA A 160 10.84 -11.82 9.29
C ALA A 160 9.63 -12.79 9.31
N ASP A 161 8.84 -12.86 8.23
CA ASP A 161 7.62 -13.68 8.14
C ASP A 161 6.65 -13.46 9.31
N CYS A 162 6.43 -12.20 9.71
CA CYS A 162 5.52 -11.88 10.80
C CYS A 162 4.85 -10.51 10.62
N VAL A 163 3.85 -10.24 11.43
CA VAL A 163 3.22 -8.92 11.60
C VAL A 163 3.49 -8.45 13.02
N TYR A 164 4.11 -7.29 13.18
CA TYR A 164 4.30 -6.61 14.47
C TYR A 164 3.04 -5.81 14.83
N HIS A 165 2.61 -5.88 16.09
CA HIS A 165 1.48 -5.14 16.63
C HIS A 165 1.97 -4.13 17.64
N TYR A 166 1.90 -2.86 17.28
CA TYR A 166 2.31 -1.74 18.12
C TYR A 166 1.11 -1.03 18.74
N ARG A 167 1.29 -0.60 20.00
CA ARG A 167 0.52 0.49 20.55
C ARG A 167 1.28 1.79 20.33
N ILE A 168 0.56 2.84 19.96
CA ILE A 168 1.10 4.17 19.76
C ILE A 168 0.33 5.16 20.66
N ASP A 169 1.06 6.01 21.40
CA ASP A 169 0.42 7.03 22.21
C ASP A 169 0.14 8.30 21.37
N PRO A 170 -0.67 9.26 21.87
CA PRO A 170 -0.97 10.49 21.13
C PRO A 170 0.25 11.35 20.77
N ARG A 171 1.41 11.14 21.43
CA ARG A 171 2.67 11.79 21.10
C ARG A 171 3.45 11.08 20.00
N GLY A 172 2.94 9.94 19.49
CA GLY A 172 3.61 9.13 18.49
C GLY A 172 4.68 8.19 19.07
N VAL A 173 4.62 7.87 20.37
CA VAL A 173 5.58 6.96 20.99
C VAL A 173 5.05 5.53 20.90
N LEU A 174 5.83 4.65 20.25
CA LEU A 174 5.54 3.22 20.15
C LEU A 174 5.93 2.48 21.43
N ASN A 175 5.17 1.46 21.81
CA ASN A 175 5.57 0.56 22.90
C ASN A 175 6.84 -0.22 22.52
N VAL A 176 7.72 -0.44 23.50
CA VAL A 176 9.03 -1.09 23.29
C VAL A 176 8.96 -2.61 23.08
N ASN A 177 7.86 -3.26 23.44
CA ASN A 177 7.67 -4.69 23.30
C ASN A 177 6.36 -4.96 22.54
N PRO A 178 6.36 -4.89 21.19
CA PRO A 178 5.20 -5.26 20.39
C PRO A 178 4.93 -6.76 20.49
N SER A 179 3.67 -7.17 20.40
CA SER A 179 3.34 -8.55 20.10
C SER A 179 3.53 -8.84 18.62
N THR A 180 3.70 -10.11 18.26
CA THR A 180 3.88 -10.52 16.87
C THR A 180 2.93 -11.66 16.52
N THR A 181 2.46 -11.66 15.27
CA THR A 181 1.76 -12.78 14.64
C THR A 181 2.67 -13.35 13.57
N SER A 182 3.23 -14.55 13.79
CA SER A 182 4.03 -15.25 12.79
C SER A 182 3.15 -15.84 11.71
N VAL A 183 3.63 -15.86 10.48
CA VAL A 183 2.99 -16.54 9.35
C VAL A 183 3.85 -17.70 8.86
N LYS A 184 3.35 -18.46 7.90
CA LYS A 184 4.10 -19.57 7.32
C LYS A 184 5.45 -19.09 6.76
N PRO A 185 6.58 -19.76 7.10
CA PRO A 185 7.89 -19.38 6.59
C PRO A 185 7.96 -19.31 5.07
N GLY A 186 8.55 -18.25 4.54
CA GLY A 186 8.63 -17.97 3.10
C GLY A 186 7.40 -17.23 2.54
N SER A 187 6.48 -16.81 3.38
CA SER A 187 5.29 -16.06 2.95
C SER A 187 5.63 -14.65 2.47
N GLY A 188 6.45 -13.94 3.20
CA GLY A 188 6.80 -12.54 2.91
C GLY A 188 5.62 -11.58 3.04
N PRO A 189 5.15 -11.29 4.28
CA PRO A 189 4.09 -10.33 4.57
C PRO A 189 4.34 -8.96 3.93
N ARG A 190 3.34 -8.40 3.26
CA ARG A 190 3.51 -7.12 2.54
C ARG A 190 2.51 -6.07 2.98
N HIS A 191 1.25 -6.24 2.65
CA HIS A 191 0.16 -5.32 2.99
C HIS A 191 -0.98 -6.06 3.68
N ILE A 192 -1.74 -5.35 4.51
CA ILE A 192 -2.84 -5.91 5.32
C ILE A 192 -4.07 -5.00 5.25
N VAL A 193 -5.25 -5.62 5.19
CA VAL A 193 -6.52 -4.88 5.25
C VAL A 193 -7.45 -5.53 6.25
N ALA A 194 -8.18 -4.71 7.01
CA ALA A 194 -9.16 -5.17 8.00
C ALA A 194 -10.53 -5.34 7.38
N HIS A 195 -11.20 -6.48 7.65
CA HIS A 195 -12.59 -6.64 7.24
C HIS A 195 -13.52 -5.68 8.04
N PRO A 196 -14.44 -4.97 7.38
CA PRO A 196 -15.26 -3.97 8.06
C PRO A 196 -16.28 -4.54 9.07
N GLN A 197 -16.68 -5.81 8.93
CA GLN A 197 -17.74 -6.43 9.72
C GLN A 197 -17.26 -7.68 10.49
N HIS A 198 -16.35 -8.48 9.94
CA HIS A 198 -15.76 -9.64 10.61
C HIS A 198 -14.52 -9.25 11.42
N PRO A 199 -14.21 -9.93 12.53
CA PRO A 199 -12.97 -9.70 13.30
C PRO A 199 -11.74 -10.32 12.61
N LEU A 200 -11.58 -10.06 11.32
CA LEU A 200 -10.57 -10.64 10.45
C LEU A 200 -9.72 -9.55 9.79
N ASN A 201 -8.47 -9.88 9.56
CA ASN A 201 -7.55 -9.17 8.69
C ASN A 201 -7.12 -10.08 7.53
N TYR A 202 -6.94 -9.51 6.35
CA TYR A 202 -6.38 -10.20 5.20
C TYR A 202 -4.98 -9.68 4.94
N LEU A 203 -3.99 -10.55 5.15
CA LEU A 203 -2.59 -10.25 4.96
C LEU A 203 -2.13 -10.77 3.60
N LEU A 204 -1.70 -9.87 2.75
CA LEU A 204 -1.12 -10.21 1.46
C LEU A 204 0.35 -10.59 1.62
N ASN A 205 0.69 -11.78 1.17
CA ASN A 205 2.04 -12.33 1.22
C ASN A 205 2.70 -12.22 -0.16
N GLU A 206 3.74 -11.41 -0.25
CA GLU A 206 4.42 -11.11 -1.52
C GLU A 206 5.07 -12.32 -2.15
N LEU A 207 5.82 -13.10 -1.35
CA LEU A 207 6.70 -14.14 -1.88
C LEU A 207 5.94 -15.42 -2.19
N SER A 208 4.96 -15.77 -1.37
CA SER A 208 4.14 -16.98 -1.57
C SER A 208 2.95 -16.79 -2.50
N ASN A 209 2.64 -15.56 -2.91
CA ASN A 209 1.44 -15.24 -3.70
C ASN A 209 0.15 -15.74 -3.04
N THR A 210 -0.04 -15.42 -1.76
CA THR A 210 -1.21 -15.84 -0.98
C THR A 210 -1.80 -14.68 -0.18
N ILE A 211 -3.09 -14.82 0.16
CA ILE A 211 -3.75 -14.03 1.20
C ILE A 211 -3.87 -14.95 2.42
N ALA A 212 -3.31 -14.54 3.55
CA ALA A 212 -3.54 -15.19 4.84
C ALA A 212 -4.70 -14.50 5.58
N VAL A 213 -5.62 -15.30 6.12
CA VAL A 213 -6.73 -14.79 6.95
C VAL A 213 -6.31 -14.86 8.41
N LEU A 214 -6.24 -13.70 9.07
CA LEU A 214 -5.78 -13.56 10.45
C LEU A 214 -6.95 -13.14 11.35
N HIS A 215 -7.14 -13.81 12.49
CA HIS A 215 -8.11 -13.40 13.48
C HIS A 215 -7.57 -12.24 14.34
N ARG A 216 -8.34 -11.14 14.46
CA ARG A 216 -7.93 -9.96 15.26
C ARG A 216 -7.93 -10.21 16.76
N THR A 217 -8.77 -11.13 17.23
CA THR A 217 -8.95 -11.42 18.65
C THR A 217 -8.26 -12.70 19.11
N ASP A 218 -7.80 -13.53 18.18
CA ASP A 218 -7.12 -14.78 18.46
C ASP A 218 -5.91 -14.97 17.54
N ILE A 219 -4.75 -14.52 17.99
CA ILE A 219 -3.48 -14.61 17.24
C ILE A 219 -2.94 -16.05 17.16
N HIS A 220 -3.53 -17.00 17.88
CA HIS A 220 -3.16 -18.42 17.85
C HIS A 220 -4.10 -19.25 16.97
N HIS A 221 -5.15 -18.62 16.41
CA HIS A 221 -6.05 -19.29 15.47
C HIS A 221 -5.28 -19.79 14.25
N GLU A 222 -5.61 -21.00 13.79
CA GLU A 222 -5.02 -21.55 12.57
C GLU A 222 -5.31 -20.64 11.38
N GLN A 223 -4.24 -20.26 10.66
CA GLN A 223 -4.33 -19.32 9.55
C GLN A 223 -4.72 -20.07 8.27
N GLU A 224 -5.71 -19.54 7.56
CA GLU A 224 -6.04 -20.02 6.21
C GLU A 224 -5.29 -19.22 5.17
N PHE A 225 -4.75 -19.92 4.15
CA PHE A 225 -3.99 -19.32 3.06
C PHE A 225 -4.70 -19.59 1.72
N VAL A 226 -5.02 -18.53 1.00
CA VAL A 226 -5.68 -18.60 -0.30
C VAL A 226 -4.74 -18.08 -1.38
N SER A 227 -4.52 -18.87 -2.47
CA SER A 227 -3.65 -18.45 -3.58
C SER A 227 -4.24 -17.28 -4.37
N THR A 228 -3.41 -16.30 -4.70
CA THR A 228 -3.74 -15.19 -5.60
C THR A 228 -3.56 -15.56 -7.09
N LEU A 229 -2.91 -16.69 -7.37
CA LEU A 229 -2.62 -17.16 -8.73
C LEU A 229 -3.56 -18.27 -9.17
N PRO A 230 -3.84 -18.40 -10.47
CA PRO A 230 -4.60 -19.51 -11.01
C PRO A 230 -3.91 -20.86 -10.74
N THR A 231 -4.72 -21.89 -10.52
CA THR A 231 -4.19 -23.25 -10.40
C THR A 231 -3.38 -23.64 -11.65
N GLY A 232 -2.16 -24.11 -11.42
CA GLY A 232 -1.28 -24.53 -12.51
C GLY A 232 -0.41 -23.43 -13.13
N TYR A 233 -0.52 -22.18 -12.70
CA TYR A 233 0.44 -21.15 -13.12
C TYR A 233 1.87 -21.54 -12.72
N ARG A 234 2.85 -21.34 -13.64
CA ARG A 234 4.26 -21.74 -13.46
C ARG A 234 5.25 -20.60 -13.67
N GLY A 235 4.77 -19.42 -14.05
CA GLY A 235 5.62 -18.24 -14.21
C GLY A 235 6.09 -17.67 -12.86
N SER A 236 7.07 -16.78 -12.92
CA SER A 236 7.45 -15.97 -11.76
C SER A 236 6.36 -14.95 -11.46
N SER A 237 5.99 -14.80 -10.19
CA SER A 237 5.04 -13.79 -9.74
C SER A 237 5.28 -13.42 -8.28
N THR A 238 4.97 -12.17 -7.94
CA THR A 238 4.88 -11.68 -6.56
C THR A 238 3.67 -10.77 -6.42
N THR A 239 3.01 -10.79 -5.26
CA THR A 239 1.89 -9.88 -5.02
C THR A 239 2.37 -8.47 -4.67
N ALA A 240 1.48 -7.47 -4.76
CA ALA A 240 1.81 -6.10 -4.37
C ALA A 240 0.73 -5.44 -3.50
N GLU A 241 -0.44 -5.14 -4.02
CA GLU A 241 -1.49 -4.40 -3.32
C GLU A 241 -2.67 -5.29 -2.99
N ILE A 242 -3.37 -4.99 -1.88
CA ILE A 242 -4.61 -5.63 -1.45
C ILE A 242 -5.62 -4.58 -1.02
N GLN A 243 -6.85 -4.70 -1.46
CA GLN A 243 -7.96 -3.86 -1.00
C GLN A 243 -9.25 -4.67 -0.85
N LEU A 244 -10.16 -4.16 -0.01
CA LEU A 244 -11.52 -4.68 0.16
C LEU A 244 -12.54 -3.74 -0.46
N SER A 245 -13.65 -4.28 -0.94
CA SER A 245 -14.84 -3.47 -1.17
C SER A 245 -15.35 -2.91 0.17
N ASN A 246 -15.96 -1.71 0.15
CA ASN A 246 -16.46 -1.06 1.38
C ASN A 246 -17.51 -1.89 2.13
N ASP A 247 -18.25 -2.75 1.40
CA ASP A 247 -19.25 -3.66 1.97
C ASP A 247 -18.64 -4.98 2.47
N GLY A 248 -17.33 -5.18 2.33
CA GLY A 248 -16.61 -6.37 2.77
C GLY A 248 -16.87 -7.63 1.93
N ARG A 249 -17.62 -7.55 0.82
CA ARG A 249 -17.99 -8.75 0.04
C ARG A 249 -16.93 -9.23 -0.92
N PHE A 250 -15.92 -8.40 -1.24
CA PHE A 250 -14.86 -8.73 -2.19
C PHE A 250 -13.50 -8.29 -1.67
N VAL A 251 -12.50 -9.13 -1.89
CA VAL A 251 -11.09 -8.80 -1.75
C VAL A 251 -10.42 -8.82 -3.13
N TYR A 252 -9.55 -7.85 -3.36
CA TYR A 252 -8.78 -7.69 -4.57
C TYR A 252 -7.30 -7.73 -4.23
N ALA A 253 -6.48 -8.36 -5.10
CA ALA A 253 -5.03 -8.31 -4.99
C ALA A 253 -4.36 -8.24 -6.36
N SER A 254 -3.21 -7.56 -6.43
CA SER A 254 -2.41 -7.48 -7.65
C SER A 254 -1.28 -8.50 -7.66
N ASN A 255 -1.02 -9.10 -8.84
CA ASN A 255 0.06 -10.05 -9.09
C ASN A 255 1.03 -9.48 -10.12
N ARG A 256 2.25 -9.14 -9.69
CA ARG A 256 3.35 -8.69 -10.56
C ARG A 256 4.03 -9.91 -11.19
N GLY A 257 4.25 -9.88 -12.49
CA GLY A 257 4.74 -11.02 -13.28
C GLY A 257 3.59 -11.81 -13.93
N HIS A 258 2.57 -12.24 -13.18
CA HIS A 258 1.31 -12.70 -13.80
C HIS A 258 0.52 -11.53 -14.41
N ASN A 259 0.80 -10.31 -13.96
CA ASN A 259 0.23 -9.04 -14.45
C ASN A 259 -1.31 -9.06 -14.48
N SER A 260 -1.87 -9.39 -13.33
CA SER A 260 -3.33 -9.49 -13.15
C SER A 260 -3.81 -8.87 -11.84
N ILE A 261 -5.10 -8.54 -11.80
CA ILE A 261 -5.86 -8.39 -10.55
C ILE A 261 -6.67 -9.66 -10.34
N VAL A 262 -6.50 -10.28 -9.17
CA VAL A 262 -7.41 -11.32 -8.68
C VAL A 262 -8.52 -10.66 -7.87
N THR A 263 -9.76 -11.07 -8.09
CA THR A 263 -10.93 -10.70 -7.28
C THR A 263 -11.53 -11.97 -6.70
N MET A 264 -11.70 -11.99 -5.38
CA MET A 264 -12.34 -13.09 -4.66
C MET A 264 -13.56 -12.58 -3.90
N ALA A 265 -14.65 -13.34 -3.93
CA ALA A 265 -15.76 -13.10 -3.02
C ALA A 265 -15.36 -13.53 -1.61
N ILE A 266 -16.00 -12.93 -0.61
CA ILE A 266 -15.81 -13.31 0.80
C ILE A 266 -17.10 -14.05 1.24
N ASP A 267 -16.94 -15.26 1.75
CA ASP A 267 -18.04 -16.09 2.23
C ASP A 267 -18.55 -15.65 3.62
N ASP A 268 -19.62 -16.27 4.11
CA ASP A 268 -20.24 -15.95 5.41
C ASP A 268 -19.30 -16.19 6.62
N ARG A 269 -18.20 -16.95 6.43
CA ARG A 269 -17.18 -17.16 7.46
C ARG A 269 -16.05 -16.14 7.35
N GLY A 270 -16.08 -15.26 6.35
CA GLY A 270 -15.03 -14.31 6.06
C GLY A 270 -13.88 -14.87 5.23
N LEU A 271 -14.07 -16.00 4.52
CA LEU A 271 -12.99 -16.61 3.73
C LEU A 271 -13.06 -16.18 2.27
N PRO A 272 -11.93 -15.77 1.66
CA PRO A 272 -11.85 -15.49 0.24
C PRO A 272 -12.12 -16.75 -0.59
N CYS A 273 -13.05 -16.66 -1.53
CA CYS A 273 -13.49 -17.76 -2.37
C CYS A 273 -13.82 -17.30 -3.81
N ALA A 274 -14.11 -18.23 -4.70
CA ALA A 274 -14.53 -17.98 -6.09
C ALA A 274 -13.63 -16.97 -6.83
N PRO A 275 -12.31 -17.21 -6.93
CA PRO A 275 -11.37 -16.29 -7.56
C PRO A 275 -11.66 -16.09 -9.04
N SER A 276 -11.44 -14.86 -9.52
CA SER A 276 -11.40 -14.52 -10.94
C SER A 276 -10.25 -13.57 -11.22
N TRP A 277 -9.68 -13.63 -12.40
CA TRP A 277 -8.53 -12.84 -12.81
C TRP A 277 -8.83 -12.01 -14.03
N ILE A 278 -8.33 -10.77 -14.06
CA ILE A 278 -8.29 -9.94 -15.26
C ILE A 278 -6.85 -9.53 -15.53
N PRO A 279 -6.43 -9.40 -16.81
CA PRO A 279 -5.13 -8.81 -17.14
C PRO A 279 -5.12 -7.32 -16.79
N THR A 280 -3.94 -6.78 -16.42
CA THR A 280 -3.79 -5.36 -16.09
C THR A 280 -3.51 -4.46 -17.31
N TYR A 281 -3.34 -5.06 -18.50
CA TYR A 281 -2.94 -4.37 -19.74
C TYR A 281 -1.70 -3.50 -19.57
N GLY A 282 -0.78 -4.00 -18.74
CA GLY A 282 0.52 -3.42 -18.44
C GLY A 282 1.34 -4.38 -17.60
N GLU A 283 2.53 -3.95 -17.22
CA GLU A 283 3.51 -4.76 -16.52
C GLU A 283 3.75 -4.25 -15.11
N HIS A 284 3.91 -5.21 -14.18
CA HIS A 284 4.26 -4.93 -12.79
C HIS A 284 3.21 -4.07 -12.08
N PRO A 285 1.94 -4.55 -11.93
CA PRO A 285 0.88 -3.81 -11.22
C PRO A 285 1.22 -3.67 -9.74
N ARG A 286 1.98 -2.59 -9.41
CA ARG A 286 2.50 -2.35 -8.06
C ARG A 286 1.42 -1.83 -7.12
N PHE A 287 0.47 -1.08 -7.64
CA PHE A 287 -0.62 -0.49 -6.88
C PHE A 287 -1.92 -0.54 -7.66
N PHE A 288 -3.02 -0.62 -6.97
CA PHE A 288 -4.34 -0.33 -7.50
C PHE A 288 -5.20 0.32 -6.42
N CYS A 289 -6.25 1.02 -6.82
CA CYS A 289 -7.25 1.52 -5.89
C CYS A 289 -8.67 1.42 -6.46
N LEU A 290 -9.63 1.35 -5.55
CA LEU A 290 -11.03 1.53 -5.84
C LEU A 290 -11.35 3.03 -5.81
N ASP A 291 -12.21 3.49 -6.71
CA ASP A 291 -12.69 4.87 -6.66
C ASP A 291 -13.62 5.10 -5.45
N PRO A 292 -13.85 6.35 -5.01
CA PRO A 292 -14.70 6.62 -3.85
C PRO A 292 -16.15 6.13 -3.99
N THR A 293 -16.62 5.91 -5.23
CA THR A 293 -17.98 5.39 -5.49
C THR A 293 -18.04 3.85 -5.50
N GLN A 294 -16.90 3.17 -5.44
CA GLN A 294 -16.75 1.69 -5.53
C GLN A 294 -17.29 1.10 -6.85
N LYS A 295 -17.27 1.90 -7.92
CA LYS A 295 -17.71 1.49 -9.26
C LYS A 295 -16.57 1.24 -10.23
N TRP A 296 -15.37 1.65 -9.84
CA TRP A 296 -14.18 1.61 -10.69
C TRP A 296 -12.97 1.10 -9.91
N LEU A 297 -12.14 0.34 -10.60
CA LEU A 297 -10.83 -0.09 -10.15
C LEU A 297 -9.78 0.47 -11.09
N MET A 298 -8.76 1.11 -10.54
CA MET A 298 -7.63 1.69 -11.28
C MET A 298 -6.35 0.98 -10.90
N VAL A 299 -5.56 0.57 -11.90
CA VAL A 299 -4.33 -0.20 -11.72
C VAL A 299 -3.14 0.59 -12.24
N ALA A 300 -2.16 0.82 -11.38
CA ALA A 300 -0.88 1.44 -11.72
C ALA A 300 0.14 0.34 -12.10
N ASN A 301 0.46 0.28 -13.38
CA ASN A 301 1.41 -0.66 -13.95
C ASN A 301 2.79 0.03 -14.04
N GLN A 302 3.65 -0.25 -13.06
CA GLN A 302 4.91 0.46 -12.85
C GLN A 302 5.88 0.37 -14.03
N GLN A 303 6.03 -0.82 -14.64
CA GLN A 303 7.04 -1.07 -15.67
C GLN A 303 6.57 -0.77 -17.09
N SER A 304 5.30 -0.49 -17.27
CA SER A 304 4.71 -0.10 -18.57
C SER A 304 4.19 1.33 -18.58
N ASP A 305 4.49 2.13 -17.55
CA ASP A 305 4.22 3.56 -17.50
C ASP A 305 2.76 3.91 -17.78
N ASN A 306 1.83 3.13 -17.23
CA ASN A 306 0.41 3.35 -17.48
C ASN A 306 -0.48 3.05 -16.29
N VAL A 307 -1.65 3.70 -16.31
CA VAL A 307 -2.78 3.40 -15.41
C VAL A 307 -3.92 2.89 -16.25
N THR A 308 -4.46 1.71 -15.90
CA THR A 308 -5.63 1.10 -16.56
C THR A 308 -6.84 1.14 -15.65
N VAL A 309 -8.00 1.49 -16.17
CA VAL A 309 -9.26 1.67 -15.43
C VAL A 309 -10.29 0.63 -15.86
N TYR A 310 -10.95 0.02 -14.88
CA TYR A 310 -11.95 -1.03 -15.07
C TYR A 310 -13.27 -0.66 -14.37
N PRO A 311 -14.42 -0.78 -15.05
CA PRO A 311 -15.71 -0.71 -14.36
C PRO A 311 -15.92 -1.96 -13.52
N LEU A 312 -16.52 -1.78 -12.34
CA LEU A 312 -16.91 -2.86 -11.45
C LEU A 312 -18.40 -3.18 -11.65
N VAL A 313 -18.69 -4.41 -12.08
CA VAL A 313 -20.04 -4.93 -12.18
C VAL A 313 -20.23 -6.04 -11.15
N ASN A 314 -21.15 -5.85 -10.21
CA ASN A 314 -21.33 -6.76 -9.07
C ASN A 314 -20.03 -7.05 -8.32
N GLY A 315 -19.21 -6.00 -8.09
CA GLY A 315 -17.93 -6.09 -7.38
C GLY A 315 -16.79 -6.75 -8.17
N ARG A 316 -16.97 -7.07 -9.45
CA ARG A 316 -15.93 -7.69 -10.29
C ARG A 316 -15.55 -6.75 -11.43
N PRO A 317 -14.24 -6.54 -11.66
CA PRO A 317 -13.79 -5.74 -12.79
C PRO A 317 -14.14 -6.47 -14.10
N THR A 318 -14.50 -5.68 -15.12
CA THR A 318 -14.85 -6.15 -16.45
C THR A 318 -13.85 -5.65 -17.49
N GLU A 319 -14.25 -5.43 -18.74
CA GLU A 319 -13.36 -4.92 -19.77
C GLU A 319 -12.85 -3.51 -19.46
N ALA A 320 -11.58 -3.23 -19.75
CA ALA A 320 -10.96 -1.93 -19.46
C ALA A 320 -11.69 -0.80 -20.20
N ALA A 321 -11.97 0.28 -19.49
CA ALA A 321 -12.65 1.47 -20.01
C ALA A 321 -11.67 2.50 -20.59
N SER A 322 -10.52 2.67 -19.95
CA SER A 322 -9.48 3.61 -20.38
C SER A 322 -8.09 3.17 -19.92
N THR A 323 -7.08 3.69 -20.61
CA THR A 323 -5.68 3.59 -20.23
C THR A 323 -5.01 4.93 -20.48
N ALA A 324 -4.19 5.40 -19.52
CA ALA A 324 -3.45 6.65 -19.66
C ALA A 324 -1.98 6.45 -19.25
N SER A 325 -1.08 7.20 -19.88
CA SER A 325 0.35 7.16 -19.56
C SER A 325 0.65 8.03 -18.34
N ILE A 326 1.33 7.44 -17.37
CA ILE A 326 1.96 8.09 -16.22
C ILE A 326 3.31 7.39 -16.03
N PRO A 327 4.45 8.09 -15.95
CA PRO A 327 5.75 7.46 -15.82
C PRO A 327 5.87 6.75 -14.45
N THR A 328 6.29 5.48 -14.47
CA THR A 328 6.57 4.61 -13.31
C THR A 328 5.60 4.76 -12.12
N PRO A 329 4.26 4.62 -12.31
CA PRO A 329 3.30 4.90 -11.25
C PRO A 329 3.34 3.80 -10.17
N THR A 330 3.40 4.22 -8.90
CA THR A 330 3.56 3.30 -7.75
C THR A 330 2.51 3.46 -6.67
N CYS A 331 1.80 4.60 -6.65
CA CYS A 331 0.73 4.90 -5.71
C CYS A 331 -0.23 5.92 -6.32
N MET A 332 -1.52 5.83 -5.99
CA MET A 332 -2.55 6.80 -6.39
C MET A 332 -3.33 7.26 -5.17
N LEU A 333 -3.47 8.56 -5.01
CA LEU A 333 -4.14 9.19 -3.87
C LEU A 333 -5.24 10.13 -4.36
N PHE A 334 -6.50 9.83 -4.07
CA PHE A 334 -7.63 10.72 -4.32
C PHE A 334 -7.58 11.96 -3.42
N ILE A 335 -7.89 13.13 -4.02
CA ILE A 335 -7.81 14.44 -3.37
C ILE A 335 -9.20 15.04 -3.17
#